data_15d7eb60d3c2ec34b15ab05686c0814d
#
_entry.id   15d7eb60d3c2ec34b15ab05686c0814d
#
_cell.length_a   1.000
_cell.length_b   1.000
_cell.length_c   1.000
_cell.angle_alpha   90.00
_cell.angle_beta   90.00
_cell.angle_gamma   90.00
#
_symmetry.space_group_name_H-M   'P 1'
#
loop_
_entity.id
_entity.type
_entity.pdbx_description
1 polymer ?
#
loop_
_entity_poly.entity_id
_entity_poly.type
_entity_poly.pdbx_seq_one_letter_code
_entity_poly.pdbx_strand_id
1 'polypeptide(L)'
;MNKIKTTEPKAIWKIRCTLGEGTLWVKEHNSIYFVDIKKKKICSLNIKNKKKKIFKVNKEVGFIAHIKDHIFILGLQGELRIQNLKSKKVLKSIPIEPKIKLNRINDGKTDPAGNLWFGTMDNLERKVEKGSLYKLDKNLNLTRVCLLYTSPSPRDNT
;
A
#
# COMPACT_ATOMS: atom_id res chain seq x y z
N MET A 1 16.97 -27.08 21.19
CA MET A 1 16.41 -25.78 20.76
C MET A 1 17.46 -25.04 19.95
N ASN A 2 17.24 -24.84 18.66
CA ASN A 2 18.15 -24.04 17.83
C ASN A 2 18.08 -22.57 18.26
N LYS A 3 19.18 -22.01 18.76
CA LYS A 3 19.28 -20.58 19.06
C LYS A 3 19.06 -19.77 17.78
N ILE A 4 18.04 -18.91 17.73
CA ILE A 4 17.85 -17.94 16.66
C ILE A 4 19.03 -16.97 16.68
N LYS A 5 19.80 -16.95 15.59
CA LYS A 5 20.87 -15.95 15.45
C LYS A 5 20.23 -14.59 15.14
N THR A 6 20.40 -13.64 16.04
CA THR A 6 20.00 -12.24 15.84
C THR A 6 21.22 -11.41 15.47
N THR A 7 21.02 -10.41 14.62
CA THR A 7 22.02 -9.40 14.28
C THR A 7 21.43 -8.02 14.47
N GLU A 8 22.27 -7.05 14.78
CA GLU A 8 21.83 -5.64 14.85
C GLU A 8 21.30 -5.17 13.48
N PRO A 9 20.14 -4.50 13.45
CA PRO A 9 19.56 -4.00 12.22
C PRO A 9 20.44 -2.92 11.61
N LYS A 10 20.65 -2.99 10.29
CA LYS A 10 21.42 -1.99 9.53
C LYS A 10 20.57 -1.32 8.47
N ALA A 11 20.58 0.01 8.45
CA ALA A 11 19.90 0.77 7.40
C ALA A 11 20.60 0.56 6.04
N ILE A 12 19.92 -0.13 5.11
CA ILE A 12 20.43 -0.37 3.75
C ILE A 12 20.08 0.74 2.76
N TRP A 13 19.13 1.60 3.10
CA TRP A 13 18.76 2.77 2.32
C TRP A 13 18.26 3.91 3.23
N LYS A 14 19.02 4.99 3.33
CA LYS A 14 18.67 6.19 4.11
C LYS A 14 17.77 7.13 3.27
N ILE A 15 16.55 6.71 2.94
CA ILE A 15 15.64 7.46 2.05
C ILE A 15 14.90 8.60 2.73
N ARG A 16 14.77 8.61 4.07
CA ARG A 16 14.05 9.62 4.86
C ARG A 16 12.62 9.83 4.37
N CYS A 17 11.79 8.79 4.42
CA CYS A 17 10.36 8.89 4.15
C CYS A 17 9.67 9.81 5.16
N THR A 18 8.66 10.54 4.71
CA THR A 18 7.76 11.29 5.62
C THR A 18 6.81 10.34 6.32
N LEU A 19 6.24 9.38 5.57
CA LEU A 19 5.40 8.31 6.10
C LEU A 19 5.65 7.06 5.26
N GLY A 20 6.62 6.24 5.70
CA GLY A 20 7.02 5.01 5.02
C GLY A 20 6.18 3.83 5.49
N GLU A 21 5.45 3.17 4.57
CA GLU A 21 4.51 2.10 4.88
C GLU A 21 4.49 1.03 3.78
N GLY A 22 3.67 -0.02 3.99
CA GLY A 22 3.28 -0.98 2.95
C GLY A 22 4.43 -1.77 2.35
N THR A 23 5.34 -2.30 3.18
CA THR A 23 6.47 -3.11 2.69
C THR A 23 5.99 -4.39 2.01
N LEU A 24 6.44 -4.61 0.77
CA LEU A 24 6.09 -5.75 -0.07
C LEU A 24 7.35 -6.38 -0.67
N TRP A 25 7.52 -7.68 -0.50
CA TRP A 25 8.54 -8.47 -1.20
C TRP A 25 8.00 -9.00 -2.52
N VAL A 26 8.69 -8.72 -3.62
CA VAL A 26 8.38 -9.26 -4.96
C VAL A 26 9.54 -10.16 -5.38
N LYS A 27 9.33 -11.47 -5.27
CA LYS A 27 10.35 -12.51 -5.53
C LYS A 27 10.91 -12.42 -6.95
N GLU A 28 10.06 -12.28 -7.95
CA GLU A 28 10.45 -12.20 -9.38
C GLU A 28 11.37 -11.02 -9.67
N HIS A 29 11.24 -9.94 -8.91
CA HIS A 29 12.09 -8.75 -9.05
C HIS A 29 13.33 -8.79 -8.14
N ASN A 30 13.45 -9.77 -7.24
CA ASN A 30 14.41 -9.73 -6.13
C ASN A 30 14.40 -8.38 -5.40
N SER A 31 13.21 -7.83 -5.18
CA SER A 31 13.08 -6.43 -4.72
C SER A 31 12.04 -6.28 -3.62
N ILE A 32 12.38 -5.45 -2.65
CA ILE A 32 11.46 -4.92 -1.65
C ILE A 32 10.86 -3.64 -2.23
N TYR A 33 9.54 -3.52 -2.16
CA TYR A 33 8.79 -2.32 -2.46
C TYR A 33 8.19 -1.75 -1.18
N PHE A 34 8.01 -0.45 -1.12
CA PHE A 34 7.32 0.26 -0.04
C PHE A 34 6.84 1.62 -0.54
N VAL A 35 5.98 2.28 0.22
CA VAL A 35 5.43 3.58 -0.15
C VAL A 35 5.94 4.68 0.79
N ASP A 36 6.00 5.91 0.30
CA ASP A 36 6.02 7.13 1.10
C ASP A 36 4.72 7.87 0.80
N ILE A 37 3.75 7.69 1.69
CA ILE A 37 2.36 8.14 1.49
C ILE A 37 2.34 9.64 1.23
N LYS A 38 2.92 10.43 2.13
CA LYS A 38 2.86 11.89 2.07
C LYS A 38 3.69 12.48 0.94
N LYS A 39 4.79 11.83 0.53
CA LYS A 39 5.58 12.23 -0.63
C LYS A 39 5.09 11.64 -1.95
N LYS A 40 3.99 10.88 -1.94
CA LYS A 40 3.36 10.31 -3.14
C LYS A 40 4.37 9.50 -3.98
N LYS A 41 5.08 8.58 -3.33
CA LYS A 41 6.15 7.79 -3.95
C LYS A 41 5.99 6.32 -3.65
N ILE A 42 6.32 5.51 -4.65
CA ILE A 42 6.58 4.09 -4.50
C ILE A 42 8.08 3.90 -4.66
N CYS A 43 8.69 3.22 -3.70
CA CYS A 43 10.13 2.98 -3.67
C CYS A 43 10.39 1.50 -3.88
N SER A 44 11.44 1.14 -4.58
CA SER A 44 11.90 -0.24 -4.66
C SER A 44 13.41 -0.35 -4.50
N LEU A 45 13.83 -1.39 -3.79
CA LEU A 45 15.22 -1.77 -3.59
C LEU A 45 15.41 -3.22 -4.03
N ASN A 46 16.23 -3.42 -5.06
CA ASN A 46 16.67 -4.77 -5.43
C ASN A 46 17.75 -5.21 -4.44
N ILE A 47 17.50 -6.33 -3.74
CA ILE A 47 18.42 -6.79 -2.69
C ILE A 47 19.69 -7.43 -3.24
N LYS A 48 19.67 -7.96 -4.49
CA LYS A 48 20.82 -8.61 -5.12
C LYS A 48 21.84 -7.58 -5.63
N ASN A 49 21.39 -6.62 -6.44
CA ASN A 49 22.27 -5.63 -7.09
C ASN A 49 22.23 -4.24 -6.45
N LYS A 50 21.49 -4.08 -5.36
CA LYS A 50 21.32 -2.83 -4.60
C LYS A 50 20.72 -1.67 -5.40
N LYS A 51 20.16 -1.93 -6.57
CA LYS A 51 19.54 -0.89 -7.41
C LYS A 51 18.28 -0.34 -6.72
N LYS A 52 18.23 0.99 -6.64
CA LYS A 52 17.13 1.75 -6.03
C LYS A 52 16.30 2.42 -7.13
N LYS A 53 14.97 2.40 -7.00
CA LYS A 53 14.07 3.10 -7.92
C LYS A 53 13.00 3.83 -7.12
N ILE A 54 12.56 4.97 -7.64
CA ILE A 54 11.46 5.77 -7.09
C ILE A 54 10.48 6.03 -8.23
N PHE A 55 9.21 5.67 -8.00
CA PHE A 55 8.10 5.95 -8.89
C PHE A 55 7.23 7.01 -8.25
N LYS A 56 7.12 8.18 -8.88
CA LYS A 56 6.21 9.24 -8.42
C LYS A 56 4.80 8.94 -8.90
N VAL A 57 3.82 9.17 -8.03
CA VAL A 57 2.39 9.11 -8.33
C VAL A 57 1.75 10.46 -8.03
N ASN A 58 0.56 10.71 -8.59
CA ASN A 58 -0.10 12.01 -8.46
C ASN A 58 -0.97 12.17 -7.20
N LYS A 59 -1.21 11.06 -6.48
CA LYS A 59 -2.04 11.00 -5.26
C LYS A 59 -1.28 10.32 -4.13
N GLU A 60 -1.72 10.49 -2.89
CA GLU A 60 -1.21 9.71 -1.77
C GLU A 60 -1.47 8.23 -2.01
N VAL A 61 -0.46 7.40 -1.75
CA VAL A 61 -0.49 5.94 -1.97
C VAL A 61 -0.30 5.25 -0.62
N GLY A 62 -1.36 4.58 -0.13
CA GLY A 62 -1.33 3.90 1.17
C GLY A 62 -0.67 2.53 1.11
N PHE A 63 -0.89 1.78 0.03
CA PHE A 63 -0.28 0.47 -0.18
C PHE A 63 -0.08 0.15 -1.64
N ILE A 64 0.68 -0.93 -1.88
CA ILE A 64 0.81 -1.57 -3.19
C ILE A 64 0.65 -3.08 -3.04
N ALA A 65 0.05 -3.73 -4.04
CA ALA A 65 -0.02 -5.18 -4.15
C ALA A 65 0.48 -5.61 -5.54
N HIS A 66 1.29 -6.67 -5.60
CA HIS A 66 1.83 -7.19 -6.86
C HIS A 66 0.84 -8.15 -7.50
N ILE A 67 0.62 -8.03 -8.80
CA ILE A 67 -0.20 -8.97 -9.60
C ILE A 67 0.71 -9.92 -10.35
N LYS A 68 1.46 -9.39 -11.30
CA LYS A 68 2.44 -10.12 -12.13
C LYS A 68 3.37 -9.13 -12.84
N ASP A 69 4.54 -9.56 -13.26
CA ASP A 69 5.50 -8.73 -14.00
C ASP A 69 5.69 -7.36 -13.32
N HIS A 70 5.43 -6.29 -14.04
CA HIS A 70 5.48 -4.92 -13.51
C HIS A 70 4.09 -4.33 -13.21
N ILE A 71 3.05 -5.18 -13.14
CA ILE A 71 1.66 -4.77 -12.88
C ILE A 71 1.37 -4.86 -11.39
N PHE A 72 0.91 -3.75 -10.85
CA PHE A 72 0.58 -3.60 -9.43
C PHE A 72 -0.82 -2.99 -9.25
N ILE A 73 -1.46 -3.31 -8.14
CA ILE A 73 -2.59 -2.54 -7.61
C ILE A 73 -2.00 -1.48 -6.66
N LEU A 74 -2.39 -0.25 -6.87
CA LEU A 74 -2.04 0.90 -6.04
C LEU A 74 -3.28 1.34 -5.27
N GLY A 75 -3.20 1.37 -3.95
CA GLY A 75 -4.21 1.99 -3.09
C GLY A 75 -3.98 3.48 -3.00
N LEU A 76 -4.59 4.25 -3.90
CA LEU A 76 -4.44 5.70 -3.98
C LEU A 76 -5.59 6.43 -3.26
N GLN A 77 -5.38 7.68 -2.88
CA GLN A 77 -6.46 8.51 -2.37
C GLN A 77 -7.61 8.57 -3.40
N GLY A 78 -8.78 8.03 -3.02
CA GLY A 78 -10.00 8.02 -3.83
C GLY A 78 -10.08 6.97 -4.93
N GLU A 79 -9.08 6.08 -5.09
CA GLU A 79 -9.15 5.01 -6.09
C GLU A 79 -8.20 3.83 -5.81
N LEU A 80 -8.58 2.65 -6.28
CA LEU A 80 -7.63 1.58 -6.59
C LEU A 80 -7.23 1.70 -8.06
N ARG A 81 -5.93 1.65 -8.33
CA ARG A 81 -5.41 1.74 -9.69
C ARG A 81 -4.57 0.52 -10.03
N ILE A 82 -4.93 -0.19 -11.10
CA ILE A 82 -4.09 -1.24 -11.69
C ILE A 82 -3.19 -0.58 -12.72
N GLN A 83 -1.88 -0.64 -12.48
CA GLN A 83 -0.90 0.08 -13.30
C GLN A 83 0.37 -0.74 -13.51
N ASN A 84 0.93 -0.65 -14.70
CA ASN A 84 2.29 -1.12 -14.96
C ASN A 84 3.28 -0.03 -14.52
N LEU A 85 4.06 -0.30 -13.48
CA LEU A 85 5.01 0.68 -12.92
C LEU A 85 6.18 1.00 -13.87
N LYS A 86 6.57 0.07 -14.75
CA LYS A 86 7.68 0.28 -15.69
C LYS A 86 7.28 1.20 -16.84
N SER A 87 6.16 0.91 -17.49
CA SER A 87 5.65 1.70 -18.62
C SER A 87 4.79 2.89 -18.19
N LYS A 88 4.40 2.94 -16.91
CA LYS A 88 3.44 3.91 -16.32
C LYS A 88 2.01 3.80 -16.88
N LYS A 89 1.71 2.81 -17.74
CA LYS A 89 0.38 2.59 -18.33
C LYS A 89 -0.62 2.21 -17.22
N VAL A 90 -1.69 2.99 -17.10
CA VAL A 90 -2.85 2.67 -16.28
C VAL A 90 -3.72 1.66 -17.04
N LEU A 91 -4.03 0.54 -16.42
CA LEU A 91 -4.84 -0.52 -17.01
C LEU A 91 -6.30 -0.43 -16.56
N LYS A 92 -6.52 -0.09 -15.30
CA LYS A 92 -7.86 0.10 -14.72
C LYS A 92 -7.80 1.05 -13.53
N SER A 93 -8.87 1.81 -13.33
CA SER A 93 -9.11 2.61 -12.12
C SER A 93 -10.48 2.26 -11.57
N ILE A 94 -10.58 2.05 -10.25
CA ILE A 94 -11.80 1.72 -9.52
C ILE A 94 -11.98 2.82 -8.47
N PRO A 95 -13.00 3.68 -8.58
CA PRO A 95 -13.26 4.74 -7.61
C PRO A 95 -13.56 4.18 -6.22
N ILE A 96 -12.99 4.76 -5.18
CA ILE A 96 -13.24 4.45 -3.78
C ILE A 96 -13.75 5.71 -3.10
N GLU A 97 -14.93 5.62 -2.50
CA GLU A 97 -15.54 6.71 -1.73
C GLU A 97 -15.55 8.08 -2.46
N PRO A 98 -16.05 8.18 -3.71
CA PRO A 98 -15.93 9.41 -4.52
C PRO A 98 -16.59 10.63 -3.89
N LYS A 99 -17.55 10.42 -2.97
CA LYS A 99 -18.23 11.48 -2.23
C LYS A 99 -17.48 11.93 -0.96
N ILE A 100 -16.45 11.17 -0.52
CA ILE A 100 -15.70 11.46 0.72
C ILE A 100 -14.26 11.85 0.35
N LYS A 101 -14.10 13.07 -0.16
CA LYS A 101 -12.83 13.57 -0.72
C LYS A 101 -11.65 13.59 0.27
N LEU A 102 -11.95 13.66 1.57
CA LEU A 102 -10.92 13.72 2.62
C LEU A 102 -10.41 12.35 3.05
N ASN A 103 -11.07 11.26 2.63
CA ASN A 103 -10.57 9.93 2.92
C ASN A 103 -9.41 9.57 2.00
N ARG A 104 -8.49 8.76 2.53
CA ARG A 104 -7.47 8.05 1.77
C ARG A 104 -7.55 6.55 2.06
N ILE A 105 -7.03 5.76 1.16
CA ILE A 105 -6.75 4.35 1.46
C ILE A 105 -5.54 4.32 2.41
N ASN A 106 -5.62 3.50 3.47
CA ASN A 106 -4.57 3.41 4.48
C ASN A 106 -3.62 2.25 4.18
N ASP A 107 -4.06 1.03 4.37
CA ASP A 107 -3.28 -0.19 4.09
C ASP A 107 -4.16 -1.22 3.39
N GLY A 108 -3.53 -2.21 2.75
CA GLY A 108 -4.21 -3.31 2.11
C GLY A 108 -3.31 -4.53 1.97
N LYS A 109 -3.91 -5.71 2.13
CA LYS A 109 -3.27 -7.02 2.04
C LYS A 109 -4.12 -7.99 1.25
N THR A 110 -3.47 -8.92 0.57
CA THR A 110 -4.12 -10.04 -0.09
C THR A 110 -4.28 -11.20 0.87
N ASP A 111 -5.45 -11.86 0.83
CA ASP A 111 -5.67 -13.12 1.53
C ASP A 111 -5.14 -14.31 0.70
N PRO A 112 -5.07 -15.52 1.29
CA PRO A 112 -4.64 -16.73 0.56
C PRO A 112 -5.54 -17.09 -0.62
N ALA A 113 -6.82 -16.68 -0.60
CA ALA A 113 -7.75 -16.87 -1.70
C ALA A 113 -7.52 -15.88 -2.86
N GLY A 114 -6.62 -14.90 -2.68
CA GLY A 114 -6.27 -13.88 -3.67
C GLY A 114 -7.22 -12.69 -3.72
N ASN A 115 -8.07 -12.49 -2.70
CA ASN A 115 -8.82 -11.26 -2.56
C ASN A 115 -7.94 -10.18 -1.92
N LEU A 116 -8.13 -8.94 -2.32
CA LEU A 116 -7.48 -7.79 -1.71
C LEU A 116 -8.41 -7.17 -0.66
N TRP A 117 -7.95 -7.07 0.57
CA TRP A 117 -8.61 -6.39 1.67
C TRP A 117 -7.90 -5.07 1.94
N PHE A 118 -8.63 -3.99 2.09
CA PHE A 118 -8.04 -2.69 2.37
C PHE A 118 -8.97 -1.79 3.16
N GLY A 119 -8.38 -0.91 3.97
CA GLY A 119 -9.09 0.05 4.78
C GLY A 119 -8.96 1.48 4.25
N THR A 120 -9.99 2.30 4.45
CA THR A 120 -9.94 3.74 4.28
C THR A 120 -9.92 4.46 5.62
N MET A 121 -9.43 5.67 5.65
CA MET A 121 -9.42 6.53 6.83
C MET A 121 -9.52 8.01 6.45
N ASP A 122 -9.93 8.85 7.41
CA ASP A 122 -9.85 10.29 7.25
C ASP A 122 -8.38 10.74 7.16
N ASN A 123 -8.02 11.44 6.10
CA ASN A 123 -6.62 11.85 5.85
C ASN A 123 -6.14 12.97 6.79
N LEU A 124 -7.07 13.66 7.46
CA LEU A 124 -6.77 14.67 8.46
C LEU A 124 -6.68 14.10 9.88
N GLU A 125 -6.88 12.77 10.01
CA GLU A 125 -6.81 12.04 11.30
C GLU A 125 -7.73 12.64 12.38
N ARG A 126 -8.85 13.23 11.94
CA ARG A 126 -9.87 13.72 12.86
C ARG A 126 -10.58 12.52 13.50
N LYS A 127 -11.04 12.68 14.72
CA LYS A 127 -11.87 11.66 15.41
C LYS A 127 -13.28 11.60 14.80
N VAL A 128 -13.35 11.20 13.51
CA VAL A 128 -14.60 11.06 12.76
C VAL A 128 -14.70 9.63 12.20
N GLU A 129 -15.84 9.02 12.39
CA GLU A 129 -16.14 7.64 11.97
C GLU A 129 -16.42 7.57 10.47
N LYS A 130 -15.39 7.73 9.64
CA LYS A 130 -15.54 7.77 8.17
C LYS A 130 -14.70 6.73 7.43
N GLY A 131 -14.02 5.84 8.15
CA GLY A 131 -13.28 4.75 7.54
C GLY A 131 -14.18 3.57 7.19
N SER A 132 -13.77 2.78 6.21
CA SER A 132 -14.47 1.56 5.80
C SER A 132 -13.47 0.47 5.45
N LEU A 133 -13.88 -0.79 5.67
CA LEU A 133 -13.17 -1.96 5.20
C LEU A 133 -13.79 -2.46 3.90
N TYR A 134 -12.95 -2.71 2.91
CA TYR A 134 -13.32 -3.19 1.59
C TYR A 134 -12.64 -4.51 1.26
N LYS A 135 -13.33 -5.28 0.42
CA LYS A 135 -12.81 -6.48 -0.24
C LYS A 135 -12.94 -6.29 -1.76
N LEU A 136 -11.85 -6.53 -2.48
CA LEU A 136 -11.83 -6.65 -3.93
C LEU A 136 -11.53 -8.11 -4.28
N ASP A 137 -12.44 -8.78 -4.99
CA ASP A 137 -12.24 -10.15 -5.43
C ASP A 137 -11.38 -10.26 -6.72
N LYS A 138 -11.08 -11.48 -7.15
CA LYS A 138 -10.31 -11.76 -8.38
C LYS A 138 -10.99 -11.26 -9.66
N ASN A 139 -12.31 -11.11 -9.64
CA ASN A 139 -13.10 -10.61 -10.78
C ASN A 139 -13.21 -9.08 -10.75
N LEU A 140 -12.53 -8.44 -9.80
CA LEU A 140 -12.54 -7.00 -9.55
C LEU A 140 -13.92 -6.48 -9.08
N ASN A 141 -14.71 -7.33 -8.42
CA ASN A 141 -15.91 -6.91 -7.71
C ASN A 141 -15.52 -6.32 -6.37
N LEU A 142 -15.92 -5.07 -6.14
CA LEU A 142 -15.65 -4.33 -4.91
C LEU A 142 -16.84 -4.44 -3.97
N THR A 143 -16.59 -4.88 -2.74
CA THR A 143 -17.59 -4.95 -1.67
C THR A 143 -17.11 -4.14 -0.48
N ARG A 144 -17.96 -3.23 0.04
CA ARG A 144 -17.76 -2.61 1.35
C ARG A 144 -18.26 -3.57 2.41
N VAL A 145 -17.36 -4.02 3.29
CA VAL A 145 -17.66 -5.05 4.30
C VAL A 145 -18.22 -4.44 5.58
N CYS A 146 -17.61 -3.36 6.06
CA CYS A 146 -18.10 -2.65 7.24
C CYS A 146 -17.64 -1.19 7.26
N LEU A 147 -18.26 -0.39 8.15
CA LEU A 147 -17.74 0.90 8.57
C LEU A 147 -16.73 0.67 9.70
N LEU A 148 -15.59 1.34 9.64
CA LEU A 148 -14.60 1.34 10.70
C LEU A 148 -14.83 2.58 11.58
N TYR A 149 -15.14 2.34 12.85
CA TYR A 149 -15.37 3.40 13.83
C TYR A 149 -14.07 3.99 14.35
N THR A 150 -13.00 3.18 14.40
CA THR A 150 -11.65 3.60 14.76
C THR A 150 -10.64 2.93 13.83
N SER A 151 -9.51 3.58 13.56
CA SER A 151 -8.40 2.91 12.89
C SER A 151 -7.77 1.91 13.88
N PRO A 152 -7.67 0.62 13.54
CA PRO A 152 -6.98 -0.35 14.39
C PRO A 152 -5.45 -0.23 14.31
N SER A 153 -4.92 0.96 14.07
CA SER A 153 -3.47 1.16 14.00
C SER A 153 -2.85 0.95 15.38
N PRO A 154 -1.78 0.13 15.50
CA PRO A 154 -1.07 -0.03 16.77
C PRO A 154 -0.48 1.27 17.33
N ARG A 155 -0.46 2.35 16.55
CA ARG A 155 0.02 3.67 16.95
C ARG A 155 -1.01 4.51 17.69
N ASP A 156 -2.28 4.09 17.71
CA ASP A 156 -3.36 4.84 18.35
C ASP A 156 -3.45 4.60 19.88
N ASN A 157 -2.54 3.80 20.45
CA ASN A 157 -2.50 3.44 21.88
C ASN A 157 -1.33 4.06 22.67
N THR A 158 -0.77 5.17 22.20
CA THR A 158 0.24 5.93 22.98
C THR A 158 -0.20 7.35 23.25
#